data_15784da7e68c31dd333d5864384829c7
#
_entry.id   15784da7e68c31dd333d5864384829c7
#
_cell.length_a   1.000
_cell.length_b   1.000
_cell.length_c   1.000
_cell.angle_alpha   90.00
_cell.angle_beta   90.00
_cell.angle_gamma   90.00
#
_symmetry.space_group_name_H-M   'P 1'
#
loop_
_entity.id
_entity.type
_entity.pdbx_description
1 polymer ?
#
loop_
_entity_poly.entity_id
_entity_poly.type
_entity_poly.pdbx_seq_one_letter_code
_entity_poly.pdbx_strand_id
1 'polypeptide(L)'
;TFDIFALNSGIDLVAVIVGVFALSEVLDRVERMRREARVENGTSCRVQLPSLGEWRGRMSGLVKSSLIGTFVGILPGTGAATAAFLSYGEARRSSPRRENMGKGEPDGIIAAESSNNAVTGGALVPSLALGIPGDPVTAIMLATLTIHGVTPGVRLMTENPEMVYATFAVLMLSNLLMYPSCII
;
A
#
# COMPACT_ATOMS: atom_id res chain seq x y z
N THR A 1 10.30 -20.79 28.57
CA THR A 1 11.65 -20.58 27.98
C THR A 1 12.35 -21.88 27.57
N PHE A 2 11.75 -23.06 27.81
CA PHE A 2 12.28 -24.38 27.45
C PHE A 2 13.77 -24.59 27.84
N ASP A 3 14.24 -23.94 28.92
CA ASP A 3 15.63 -23.90 29.40
C ASP A 3 16.68 -23.42 28.36
N ILE A 4 16.27 -22.73 27.34
CA ILE A 4 17.17 -22.12 26.35
C ILE A 4 17.55 -20.72 26.90
N PHE A 5 18.82 -20.53 27.26
CA PHE A 5 19.34 -19.28 27.82
C PHE A 5 19.03 -18.04 26.94
N ALA A 6 19.09 -18.20 25.60
CA ALA A 6 18.79 -17.14 24.65
C ALA A 6 17.32 -16.68 24.68
N LEU A 7 16.40 -17.48 25.23
CA LEU A 7 14.97 -17.13 25.34
C LEU A 7 14.61 -16.57 26.74
N ASN A 8 15.55 -16.46 27.65
CA ASN A 8 15.27 -15.94 28.98
C ASN A 8 14.96 -14.44 28.99
N SER A 9 15.49 -13.68 28.05
CA SER A 9 15.18 -12.26 27.84
C SER A 9 13.91 -12.00 27.04
N GLY A 10 13.19 -13.07 26.65
CA GLY A 10 12.06 -12.98 25.74
C GLY A 10 12.49 -12.88 24.27
N ILE A 11 11.52 -12.73 23.39
CA ILE A 11 11.78 -12.52 21.96
C ILE A 11 11.63 -11.02 21.69
N ASP A 12 12.63 -10.45 21.03
CA ASP A 12 12.62 -9.03 20.67
C ASP A 12 11.43 -8.73 19.75
N LEU A 13 10.69 -7.65 20.05
CA LEU A 13 9.49 -7.25 19.31
C LEU A 13 9.81 -6.96 17.83
N VAL A 14 10.97 -6.35 17.57
CA VAL A 14 11.40 -6.03 16.19
C VAL A 14 11.65 -7.33 15.42
N ALA A 15 12.29 -8.31 16.03
CA ALA A 15 12.54 -9.61 15.41
C ALA A 15 11.21 -10.33 15.09
N VAL A 16 10.21 -10.24 15.96
CA VAL A 16 8.88 -10.80 15.72
C VAL A 16 8.19 -10.09 14.55
N ILE A 17 8.19 -8.76 14.55
CA ILE A 17 7.56 -7.96 13.48
C ILE A 17 8.23 -8.28 12.13
N VAL A 18 9.54 -8.20 12.05
CA VAL A 18 10.27 -8.51 10.81
C VAL A 18 10.07 -9.96 10.40
N GLY A 19 10.15 -10.91 11.33
CA GLY A 19 9.95 -12.33 11.02
C GLY A 19 8.56 -12.65 10.51
N VAL A 20 7.52 -12.12 11.14
CA VAL A 20 6.14 -12.43 10.76
C VAL A 20 5.75 -11.67 9.47
N PHE A 21 6.00 -10.38 9.40
CA PHE A 21 5.51 -9.57 8.28
C PHE A 21 6.44 -9.64 7.06
N ALA A 22 7.75 -9.52 7.23
CA ALA A 22 8.67 -9.56 6.08
C ALA A 22 8.70 -10.96 5.45
N LEU A 23 8.73 -12.02 6.26
CA LEU A 23 8.74 -13.38 5.74
C LEU A 23 7.41 -13.73 5.05
N SER A 24 6.28 -13.34 5.62
CA SER A 24 4.97 -13.55 5.00
C SER A 24 4.84 -12.83 3.66
N GLU A 25 5.33 -11.59 3.55
CA GLU A 25 5.33 -10.83 2.29
C GLU A 25 6.22 -11.50 1.23
N VAL A 26 7.41 -11.97 1.62
CA VAL A 26 8.29 -12.70 0.70
C VAL A 26 7.65 -13.99 0.20
N LEU A 27 7.02 -14.76 1.09
CA LEU A 27 6.34 -16.00 0.72
C LEU A 27 5.15 -15.74 -0.22
N ASP A 28 4.33 -14.72 0.06
CA ASP A 28 3.23 -14.32 -0.81
C ASP A 28 3.72 -13.91 -2.20
N ARG A 29 4.79 -13.13 -2.28
CA ARG A 29 5.41 -12.75 -3.56
C ARG A 29 5.94 -13.94 -4.34
N VAL A 30 6.61 -14.88 -3.69
CA VAL A 30 7.10 -16.11 -4.32
C VAL A 30 5.94 -16.95 -4.86
N GLU A 31 4.84 -17.06 -4.10
CA GLU A 31 3.65 -17.77 -4.56
C GLU A 31 3.01 -17.09 -5.77
N ARG A 32 2.89 -15.76 -5.76
CA ARG A 32 2.37 -14.98 -6.90
C ARG A 32 3.23 -15.15 -8.14
N MET A 33 4.54 -15.02 -8.03
CA MET A 33 5.45 -15.25 -9.15
C MET A 33 5.30 -16.64 -9.78
N ARG A 34 5.07 -17.69 -8.96
CA ARG A 34 4.80 -19.04 -9.47
C ARG A 34 3.47 -19.15 -10.20
N ARG A 35 2.45 -18.37 -9.81
CA ARG A 35 1.15 -18.32 -10.50
C ARG A 35 1.24 -17.55 -11.80
N GLU A 36 1.91 -16.41 -11.80
CA GLU A 36 2.08 -15.53 -12.97
C GLU A 36 2.90 -16.18 -14.08
N ALA A 37 3.95 -16.93 -13.75
CA ALA A 37 4.73 -17.70 -14.71
C ALA A 37 3.89 -18.76 -15.49
N ARG A 38 2.65 -19.01 -15.08
CA ARG A 38 1.71 -19.93 -15.75
C ARG A 38 0.78 -19.23 -16.76
N VAL A 39 0.80 -17.91 -16.84
CA VAL A 39 -0.15 -17.09 -17.63
C VAL A 39 0.53 -16.35 -18.78
N GLU A 40 1.77 -16.67 -19.11
CA GLU A 40 2.44 -16.11 -20.30
C GLU A 40 1.85 -16.69 -21.61
N ASN A 41 0.70 -16.17 -21.99
CA ASN A 41 0.31 -16.12 -23.39
C ASN A 41 0.45 -14.66 -23.84
N GLY A 42 1.52 -14.41 -24.61
CA GLY A 42 1.95 -13.10 -25.03
C GLY A 42 0.87 -12.29 -25.75
N THR A 43 0.20 -11.46 -25.00
CA THR A 43 -0.50 -10.31 -25.54
C THR A 43 0.52 -9.17 -25.60
N SER A 44 0.86 -8.76 -26.82
CA SER A 44 1.64 -7.53 -27.06
C SER A 44 0.86 -6.35 -26.47
N CYS A 45 1.21 -5.95 -25.25
CA CYS A 45 0.63 -4.78 -24.60
C CYS A 45 1.21 -3.52 -25.23
N ARG A 46 0.46 -2.93 -26.15
CA ARG A 46 0.78 -1.59 -26.64
C ARG A 46 0.29 -0.58 -25.59
N VAL A 47 1.21 0.12 -24.93
CA VAL A 47 0.86 1.16 -23.97
C VAL A 47 0.07 2.26 -24.69
N GLN A 48 -1.18 2.43 -24.31
CA GLN A 48 -2.03 3.52 -24.78
C GLN A 48 -2.28 4.47 -23.62
N LEU A 49 -1.75 5.67 -23.72
CA LEU A 49 -2.02 6.70 -22.72
C LEU A 49 -3.45 7.25 -22.92
N PRO A 50 -4.25 7.37 -21.86
CA PRO A 50 -5.59 7.92 -21.95
C PRO A 50 -5.56 9.39 -22.32
N SER A 51 -6.55 9.83 -23.11
CA SER A 51 -6.71 11.22 -23.48
C SER A 51 -7.09 12.10 -22.27
N LEU A 52 -6.77 13.40 -22.33
CA LEU A 52 -7.13 14.35 -21.27
C LEU A 52 -8.66 14.42 -21.02
N GLY A 53 -9.46 14.18 -22.06
CA GLY A 53 -10.93 14.13 -21.93
C GLY A 53 -11.39 12.91 -21.12
N GLU A 54 -10.77 11.76 -21.32
CA GLU A 54 -11.06 10.54 -20.54
C GLU A 54 -10.69 10.70 -19.08
N TRP A 55 -9.56 11.38 -18.77
CA TRP A 55 -9.16 11.72 -17.42
C TRP A 55 -10.21 12.57 -16.70
N ARG A 56 -10.65 13.66 -17.34
CA ARG A 56 -11.67 14.54 -16.75
C ARG A 56 -12.97 13.82 -16.45
N GLY A 57 -13.40 12.91 -17.32
CA GLY A 57 -14.62 12.13 -17.13
C GLY A 57 -14.56 11.08 -16.02
N ARG A 58 -13.35 10.78 -15.51
CA ARG A 58 -13.11 9.78 -14.45
C ARG A 58 -12.56 10.37 -13.15
N MET A 59 -12.32 11.67 -13.12
CA MET A 59 -11.70 12.35 -11.96
C MET A 59 -12.51 12.19 -10.67
N SER A 60 -13.85 12.25 -10.77
CA SER A 60 -14.72 12.05 -9.59
C SER A 60 -14.58 10.65 -9.00
N GLY A 61 -14.48 9.63 -9.83
CA GLY A 61 -14.21 8.25 -9.40
C GLY A 61 -12.86 8.11 -8.73
N LEU A 62 -11.81 8.68 -9.33
CA LEU A 62 -10.46 8.69 -8.79
C LEU A 62 -10.41 9.35 -7.40
N VAL A 63 -10.95 10.56 -7.25
CA VAL A 63 -10.96 11.28 -5.97
C VAL A 63 -11.74 10.50 -4.91
N LYS A 64 -12.92 9.99 -5.25
CA LYS A 64 -13.76 9.20 -4.35
C LYS A 64 -13.03 7.95 -3.85
N SER A 65 -12.41 7.22 -4.75
CA SER A 65 -11.67 6.00 -4.42
C SER A 65 -10.41 6.28 -3.61
N SER A 66 -9.70 7.38 -3.90
CA SER A 66 -8.57 7.83 -3.09
C SER A 66 -8.99 8.18 -1.67
N LEU A 67 -10.13 8.85 -1.49
CA LEU A 67 -10.67 9.12 -0.15
C LEU A 67 -11.01 7.83 0.59
N ILE A 68 -11.68 6.87 -0.06
CA ILE A 68 -11.98 5.56 0.53
C ILE A 68 -10.69 4.88 0.96
N GLY A 69 -9.67 4.85 0.07
CA GLY A 69 -8.37 4.25 0.38
C GLY A 69 -7.69 4.92 1.57
N THR A 70 -7.67 6.25 1.63
CA THR A 70 -7.10 6.99 2.76
C THR A 70 -7.80 6.65 4.06
N PHE A 71 -9.14 6.65 4.09
CA PHE A 71 -9.89 6.31 5.30
C PHE A 71 -9.67 4.87 5.75
N VAL A 72 -9.66 3.92 4.82
CA VAL A 72 -9.37 2.52 5.13
C VAL A 72 -7.93 2.38 5.65
N GLY A 73 -6.97 3.09 5.05
CA GLY A 73 -5.56 3.05 5.49
C GLY A 73 -5.35 3.54 6.91
N ILE A 74 -6.13 4.53 7.38
CA ILE A 74 -6.06 5.00 8.77
C ILE A 74 -6.46 3.91 9.78
N LEU A 75 -7.26 2.93 9.35
CA LEU A 75 -7.69 1.84 10.22
C LEU A 75 -6.61 0.76 10.27
N PRO A 76 -5.96 0.52 11.43
CA PRO A 76 -4.91 -0.46 11.55
C PRO A 76 -5.36 -1.87 11.14
N GLY A 77 -4.52 -2.58 10.36
CA GLY A 77 -4.74 -3.96 9.98
C GLY A 77 -5.75 -4.21 8.86
N THR A 78 -6.34 -3.18 8.26
CA THR A 78 -7.31 -3.37 7.16
C THR A 78 -6.65 -3.72 5.83
N GLY A 79 -5.48 -3.16 5.55
CA GLY A 79 -4.67 -3.45 4.37
C GLY A 79 -5.24 -2.92 3.04
N ALA A 80 -4.38 -2.89 2.03
CA ALA A 80 -4.67 -2.34 0.72
C ALA A 80 -5.73 -3.15 -0.06
N ALA A 81 -5.77 -4.47 0.13
CA ALA A 81 -6.75 -5.32 -0.52
C ALA A 81 -8.19 -4.95 -0.14
N THR A 82 -8.44 -4.69 1.16
CA THR A 82 -9.76 -4.28 1.65
C THR A 82 -10.20 -2.97 1.01
N ALA A 83 -9.30 -1.99 0.93
CA ALA A 83 -9.58 -0.70 0.32
C ALA A 83 -9.89 -0.83 -1.18
N ALA A 84 -9.11 -1.63 -1.91
CA ALA A 84 -9.32 -1.88 -3.32
C ALA A 84 -10.69 -2.52 -3.60
N PHE A 85 -11.08 -3.53 -2.81
CA PHE A 85 -12.39 -4.17 -2.94
C PHE A 85 -13.54 -3.23 -2.60
N LEU A 86 -13.42 -2.43 -1.54
CA LEU A 86 -14.45 -1.45 -1.17
C LEU A 86 -14.63 -0.39 -2.25
N SER A 87 -13.52 0.13 -2.78
CA SER A 87 -13.55 1.15 -3.83
C SER A 87 -14.09 0.60 -5.14
N TYR A 88 -13.70 -0.62 -5.51
CA TYR A 88 -14.26 -1.30 -6.67
C TYR A 88 -15.78 -1.51 -6.53
N GLY A 89 -16.23 -1.99 -5.36
CA GLY A 89 -17.65 -2.19 -5.05
C GLY A 89 -18.44 -0.89 -5.14
N GLU A 90 -17.88 0.20 -4.61
CA GLU A 90 -18.52 1.52 -4.68
C GLU A 90 -18.53 2.07 -6.12
N ALA A 91 -17.45 1.92 -6.89
CA ALA A 91 -17.42 2.29 -8.29
C ALA A 91 -18.45 1.51 -9.11
N ARG A 92 -18.58 0.20 -8.87
CA ARG A 92 -19.58 -0.64 -9.52
C ARG A 92 -21.02 -0.19 -9.21
N ARG A 93 -21.25 0.39 -8.03
CA ARG A 93 -22.57 0.91 -7.63
C ARG A 93 -22.85 2.29 -8.23
N SER A 94 -21.85 3.17 -8.28
CA SER A 94 -22.03 4.61 -8.54
C SER A 94 -21.55 5.07 -9.92
N SER A 95 -20.74 4.29 -10.64
CA SER A 95 -20.28 4.68 -11.98
C SER A 95 -21.42 4.73 -12.99
N PRO A 96 -21.45 5.74 -13.85
CA PRO A 96 -22.34 5.77 -15.01
C PRO A 96 -22.13 4.59 -15.97
N ARG A 97 -20.92 3.98 -15.95
CA ARG A 97 -20.51 2.87 -16.84
C ARG A 97 -20.52 1.52 -16.15
N ARG A 98 -21.25 1.39 -15.02
CA ARG A 98 -21.29 0.19 -14.17
C ARG A 98 -21.61 -1.11 -14.92
N GLU A 99 -22.39 -1.06 -16.00
CA GLU A 99 -22.79 -2.22 -16.79
C GLU A 99 -21.62 -2.85 -17.59
N ASN A 100 -20.59 -2.05 -17.85
CA ASN A 100 -19.39 -2.46 -18.58
C ASN A 100 -18.26 -2.93 -17.65
N MET A 101 -18.42 -2.82 -16.32
CA MET A 101 -17.43 -3.27 -15.37
C MET A 101 -17.23 -4.78 -15.44
N GLY A 102 -15.96 -5.20 -15.45
CA GLY A 102 -15.57 -6.59 -15.71
C GLY A 102 -15.48 -6.95 -17.20
N LYS A 103 -15.81 -6.00 -18.11
CA LYS A 103 -15.74 -6.16 -19.56
C LYS A 103 -14.76 -5.20 -20.25
N GLY A 104 -13.74 -4.76 -19.51
CA GLY A 104 -12.73 -3.81 -19.99
C GLY A 104 -12.98 -2.34 -19.63
N GLU A 105 -13.98 -2.03 -18.79
CA GLU A 105 -14.20 -0.65 -18.34
C GLU A 105 -13.13 -0.21 -17.35
N PRO A 106 -12.36 0.85 -17.65
CA PRO A 106 -11.27 1.33 -16.80
C PRO A 106 -11.71 1.84 -15.43
N ASP A 107 -12.96 2.26 -15.23
CA ASP A 107 -13.44 2.81 -13.96
C ASP A 107 -13.21 1.86 -12.79
N GLY A 108 -13.31 0.54 -13.01
CA GLY A 108 -13.04 -0.47 -11.99
C GLY A 108 -11.58 -0.53 -11.59
N ILE A 109 -10.67 -0.47 -12.56
CA ILE A 109 -9.22 -0.46 -12.33
C ILE A 109 -8.81 0.84 -11.64
N ILE A 110 -9.29 1.98 -12.14
CA ILE A 110 -9.04 3.29 -11.54
C ILE A 110 -9.47 3.31 -10.07
N ALA A 111 -10.64 2.75 -9.76
CA ALA A 111 -11.13 2.71 -8.39
C ALA A 111 -10.25 1.85 -7.48
N ALA A 112 -9.91 0.65 -7.90
CA ALA A 112 -9.09 -0.27 -7.12
C ALA A 112 -7.67 0.29 -6.92
N GLU A 113 -7.02 0.75 -7.99
CA GLU A 113 -5.63 1.20 -7.95
C GLU A 113 -5.45 2.55 -7.25
N SER A 114 -6.35 3.52 -7.47
CA SER A 114 -6.27 4.79 -6.74
C SER A 114 -6.50 4.62 -5.25
N SER A 115 -7.37 3.71 -4.85
CA SER A 115 -7.59 3.36 -3.45
C SER A 115 -6.38 2.64 -2.86
N ASN A 116 -5.81 1.67 -3.58
CA ASN A 116 -4.61 0.94 -3.19
C ASN A 116 -3.42 1.88 -2.93
N ASN A 117 -3.18 2.83 -3.83
CA ASN A 117 -2.14 3.85 -3.63
C ASN A 117 -2.44 4.77 -2.44
N ALA A 118 -3.70 5.18 -2.27
CA ALA A 118 -4.10 6.10 -1.20
C ALA A 118 -4.02 5.46 0.21
N VAL A 119 -4.20 4.15 0.32
CA VAL A 119 -4.00 3.39 1.57
C VAL A 119 -2.62 3.61 2.15
N THR A 120 -1.58 3.66 1.32
CA THR A 120 -0.21 3.86 1.78
C THR A 120 -0.08 5.16 2.58
N GLY A 121 -0.64 6.25 2.07
CA GLY A 121 -0.67 7.53 2.81
C GLY A 121 -1.51 7.45 4.09
N GLY A 122 -2.67 6.78 4.02
CA GLY A 122 -3.55 6.58 5.18
C GLY A 122 -2.88 5.78 6.30
N ALA A 123 -2.18 4.69 5.95
CA ALA A 123 -1.50 3.80 6.89
C ALA A 123 -0.30 4.45 7.60
N LEU A 124 0.30 5.47 7.00
CA LEU A 124 1.37 6.24 7.65
C LEU A 124 0.87 7.06 8.84
N VAL A 125 -0.40 7.48 8.85
CA VAL A 125 -0.95 8.28 9.95
C VAL A 125 -0.85 7.53 11.29
N PRO A 126 -1.47 6.35 11.49
CA PRO A 126 -1.33 5.61 12.73
C PRO A 126 0.10 5.11 12.95
N SER A 127 0.82 4.77 11.88
CA SER A 127 2.17 4.24 11.98
C SER A 127 3.16 5.27 12.55
N LEU A 128 3.24 6.44 11.98
CA LEU A 128 4.17 7.48 12.43
C LEU A 128 3.71 8.19 13.70
N ALA A 129 2.39 8.46 13.83
CA ALA A 129 1.87 9.21 14.97
C ALA A 129 1.69 8.38 16.24
N LEU A 130 1.33 7.11 16.10
CA LEU A 130 1.03 6.24 17.24
C LEU A 130 2.00 5.05 17.38
N GLY A 131 2.83 4.79 16.37
CA GLY A 131 3.68 3.60 16.33
C GLY A 131 2.90 2.31 16.08
N ILE A 132 1.67 2.40 15.56
CA ILE A 132 0.80 1.26 15.30
C ILE A 132 0.81 0.99 13.79
N PRO A 133 1.31 -0.18 13.32
CA PRO A 133 1.36 -0.46 11.90
C PRO A 133 -0.04 -0.61 11.30
N GLY A 134 -0.26 0.05 10.17
CA GLY A 134 -1.51 -0.05 9.40
C GLY A 134 -1.56 -1.30 8.53
N ASP A 135 -0.40 -1.77 8.08
CA ASP A 135 -0.23 -2.91 7.19
C ASP A 135 1.17 -3.55 7.36
N PRO A 136 1.48 -4.67 6.67
CA PRO A 136 2.79 -5.31 6.75
C PRO A 136 3.95 -4.41 6.33
N VAL A 137 3.76 -3.52 5.35
CA VAL A 137 4.82 -2.63 4.85
C VAL A 137 5.17 -1.58 5.91
N THR A 138 4.16 -0.95 6.51
CA THR A 138 4.36 0.01 7.60
C THR A 138 4.92 -0.66 8.86
N ALA A 139 4.62 -1.94 9.13
CA ALA A 139 5.24 -2.69 10.21
C ALA A 139 6.75 -2.85 10.01
N ILE A 140 7.19 -3.21 8.81
CA ILE A 140 8.62 -3.30 8.46
C ILE A 140 9.29 -1.93 8.56
N MET A 141 8.61 -0.89 8.08
CA MET A 141 9.11 0.49 8.18
C MET A 141 9.32 0.91 9.64
N LEU A 142 8.35 0.65 10.52
CA LEU A 142 8.46 0.95 11.95
C LEU A 142 9.62 0.19 12.61
N ALA A 143 9.79 -1.09 12.28
CA ALA A 143 10.91 -1.89 12.75
C ALA A 143 12.25 -1.29 12.30
N THR A 144 12.34 -0.86 11.03
CA THR A 144 13.54 -0.22 10.48
C THR A 144 13.86 1.08 11.20
N LEU A 145 12.87 1.94 11.45
CA LEU A 145 13.06 3.18 12.22
C LEU A 145 13.60 2.88 13.63
N THR A 146 13.04 1.87 14.29
CA THR A 146 13.47 1.45 15.65
C THR A 146 14.90 0.95 15.66
N ILE A 147 15.34 0.17 14.67
CA ILE A 147 16.73 -0.29 14.52
C ILE A 147 17.69 0.90 14.38
N HIS A 148 17.27 1.96 13.73
CA HIS A 148 18.07 3.19 13.58
C HIS A 148 17.95 4.15 14.77
N GLY A 149 17.37 3.72 15.89
CA GLY A 149 17.24 4.50 17.11
C GLY A 149 16.13 5.56 17.05
N VAL A 150 15.28 5.52 16.04
CA VAL A 150 14.14 6.43 15.91
C VAL A 150 12.89 5.73 16.43
N THR A 151 12.31 6.26 17.52
CA THR A 151 11.09 5.70 18.13
C THR A 151 9.84 6.28 17.46
N PRO A 152 9.07 5.46 16.70
CA PRO A 152 7.79 5.89 16.15
C PRO A 152 6.79 6.22 17.28
N GLY A 153 5.92 7.17 17.04
CA GLY A 153 4.89 7.55 18.01
C GLY A 153 4.74 9.06 18.13
N VAL A 154 4.01 9.50 19.15
CA VAL A 154 3.61 10.91 19.35
C VAL A 154 4.78 11.91 19.32
N ARG A 155 5.95 11.48 19.76
CA ARG A 155 7.15 12.34 19.81
C ARG A 155 7.94 12.41 18.51
N LEU A 156 7.69 11.50 17.57
CA LEU A 156 8.44 11.43 16.32
C LEU A 156 8.44 12.76 15.56
N MET A 157 7.30 13.45 15.51
CA MET A 157 7.18 14.72 14.81
C MET A 157 7.92 15.88 15.47
N THR A 158 8.18 15.79 16.78
CA THR A 158 8.87 16.82 17.55
C THR A 158 10.36 16.55 17.72
N GLU A 159 10.73 15.29 17.90
CA GLU A 159 12.11 14.89 18.16
C GLU A 159 12.89 14.59 16.87
N ASN A 160 12.22 14.06 15.85
CA ASN A 160 12.82 13.68 14.56
C ASN A 160 11.98 14.12 13.35
N PRO A 161 11.66 15.39 13.20
CA PRO A 161 10.82 15.87 12.09
C PRO A 161 11.46 15.60 10.72
N GLU A 162 12.78 15.57 10.65
CA GLU A 162 13.54 15.27 9.42
C GLU A 162 13.21 13.89 8.86
N MET A 163 13.04 12.87 9.71
CA MET A 163 12.68 11.53 9.30
C MET A 163 11.26 11.46 8.74
N VAL A 164 10.35 12.24 9.32
CA VAL A 164 8.96 12.33 8.81
C VAL A 164 8.96 12.98 7.42
N TYR A 165 9.64 14.12 7.28
CA TYR A 165 9.74 14.79 5.98
C TYR A 165 10.47 13.94 4.93
N ALA A 166 11.55 13.24 5.32
CA ALA A 166 12.27 12.33 4.44
C ALA A 166 11.35 11.19 3.96
N THR A 167 10.54 10.61 4.84
CA THR A 167 9.58 9.57 4.49
C THR A 167 8.58 10.05 3.44
N PHE A 168 7.98 11.22 3.63
CA PHE A 168 7.07 11.81 2.66
C PHE A 168 7.76 12.16 1.34
N ALA A 169 8.98 12.70 1.39
CA ALA A 169 9.75 13.04 0.20
C ALA A 169 10.09 11.79 -0.62
N VAL A 170 10.52 10.71 0.04
CA VAL A 170 10.81 9.42 -0.61
C VAL A 170 9.56 8.83 -1.25
N LEU A 171 8.41 8.86 -0.57
CA LEU A 171 7.15 8.40 -1.14
C LEU A 171 6.75 9.21 -2.37
N MET A 172 6.85 10.53 -2.29
CA MET A 172 6.54 11.40 -3.42
C MET A 172 7.47 11.12 -4.62
N LEU A 173 8.77 10.97 -4.35
CA LEU A 173 9.76 10.64 -5.37
C LEU A 173 9.51 9.25 -5.97
N SER A 174 9.19 8.26 -5.15
CA SER A 174 8.87 6.89 -5.61
C SER A 174 7.67 6.87 -6.54
N ASN A 175 6.61 7.59 -6.19
CA ASN A 175 5.43 7.72 -7.06
C ASN A 175 5.77 8.42 -8.39
N LEU A 176 6.63 9.42 -8.37
CA LEU A 176 7.08 10.11 -9.59
C LEU A 176 7.93 9.20 -10.48
N LEU A 177 8.83 8.40 -9.88
CA LEU A 177 9.70 7.48 -10.59
C LEU A 177 8.97 6.23 -11.10
N MET A 178 7.87 5.84 -10.48
CA MET A 178 7.06 4.72 -10.92
C MET A 178 6.48 4.96 -12.33
N TYR A 179 6.12 6.21 -12.65
CA TYR A 179 5.51 6.54 -13.94
C TYR A 179 6.43 6.19 -15.14
N PRO A 180 7.68 6.65 -15.22
CA PRO A 180 8.56 6.25 -16.33
C PRO A 180 8.91 4.75 -16.31
N SER A 181 8.99 4.11 -15.15
CA SER A 181 9.31 2.68 -15.07
C SER A 181 8.19 1.76 -15.58
N CYS A 182 6.95 2.24 -15.60
CA CYS A 182 5.81 1.49 -16.18
C CYS A 182 5.72 1.62 -17.71
N ILE A 183 6.49 2.53 -18.33
CA ILE A 183 6.45 2.79 -19.77
C ILE A 183 7.56 2.01 -20.51
N ILE A 184 8.61 1.61 -19.78
CA ILE A 184 9.76 0.85 -20.31
C ILE A 184 9.44 -0.64 -20.30
#